data_0b060a6bd002b54bdcbdad53c08aadf1
#
_entry.id   0b060a6bd002b54bdcbdad53c08aadf1
#
_cell.length_a   1.000
_cell.length_b   1.000
_cell.length_c   1.000
_cell.angle_alpha   90.00
_cell.angle_beta   90.00
_cell.angle_gamma   90.00
#
_symmetry.space_group_name_H-M   'P 1'
#
loop_
_entity.id
_entity.type
_entity.pdbx_description
1 polymer ?
#
loop_
_entity_poly.entity_id
_entity_poly.type
_entity_poly.pdbx_seq_one_letter_code
_entity_poly.pdbx_strand_id
1 'polypeptide(L)'
;MKELGLTERIVRLHEALDGAGLPHAFGGALALAFCTAEPRVTIDIDVNIFVDPTRLCDVIAGLPEGLSVADTNRSELEDDGQSRLWWDATPVDVFLSNHPFHAHAEANRRSVPFAGVQLPVLACDDLAVFKSFFARPKDAVDLAMMAVLSAIDLDAVESTVTALLDDADERRAFFTRVRADLAQLR
;
A
#
# COMPACT_ATOMS: atom_id res chain seq x y z
N MET A 1 24.61 -1.50 18.65
CA MET A 1 24.13 -0.77 17.45
C MET A 1 22.89 -0.01 17.85
N LYS A 2 22.68 1.23 17.37
CA LYS A 2 21.43 1.97 17.61
C LYS A 2 20.31 1.29 16.81
N GLU A 3 19.22 0.96 17.45
CA GLU A 3 18.04 0.41 16.77
C GLU A 3 17.50 1.41 15.76
N LEU A 4 17.22 0.97 14.53
CA LEU A 4 16.68 1.83 13.49
C LEU A 4 15.24 2.20 13.81
N GLY A 5 14.92 3.50 13.76
CA GLY A 5 13.54 3.96 13.84
C GLY A 5 12.74 3.65 12.56
N LEU A 6 11.39 3.69 12.66
CA LEU A 6 10.50 3.43 11.53
C LEU A 6 10.81 4.32 10.33
N THR A 7 11.02 5.61 10.56
CA THR A 7 11.38 6.59 9.51
C THR A 7 12.69 6.22 8.79
N GLU A 8 13.71 5.79 9.55
CA GLU A 8 14.99 5.37 8.97
C GLU A 8 14.84 4.10 8.14
N ARG A 9 13.99 3.14 8.57
CA ARG A 9 13.68 1.92 7.82
C ARG A 9 12.96 2.24 6.51
N ILE A 10 11.98 3.13 6.52
CA ILE A 10 11.27 3.57 5.31
C ILE A 10 12.26 4.17 4.29
N VAL A 11 13.12 5.08 4.73
CA VAL A 11 14.12 5.71 3.84
C VAL A 11 15.08 4.66 3.27
N ARG A 12 15.62 3.77 4.11
CA ARG A 12 16.53 2.70 3.65
C ARG A 12 15.89 1.71 2.70
N LEU A 13 14.62 1.37 2.93
CA LEU A 13 13.87 0.50 2.02
C LEU A 13 13.69 1.18 0.66
N HIS A 14 13.33 2.47 0.67
CA HIS A 14 13.24 3.26 -0.54
C HIS A 14 14.57 3.30 -1.30
N GLU A 15 15.66 3.68 -0.62
CA GLU A 15 17.00 3.78 -1.25
C GLU A 15 17.48 2.44 -1.81
N ALA A 16 17.20 1.32 -1.14
CA ALA A 16 17.56 -0.01 -1.58
C ALA A 16 16.79 -0.41 -2.85
N LEU A 17 15.46 -0.22 -2.86
CA LEU A 17 14.61 -0.53 -4.00
C LEU A 17 14.93 0.38 -5.21
N ASP A 18 15.13 1.68 -4.98
CA ASP A 18 15.51 2.64 -6.02
C ASP A 18 16.89 2.29 -6.62
N GLY A 19 17.86 2.00 -5.77
CA GLY A 19 19.20 1.57 -6.18
C GLY A 19 19.22 0.26 -6.97
N ALA A 20 18.25 -0.63 -6.72
CA ALA A 20 18.04 -1.86 -7.47
C ALA A 20 17.21 -1.67 -8.76
N GLY A 21 16.73 -0.45 -9.04
CA GLY A 21 15.86 -0.16 -10.18
C GLY A 21 14.49 -0.83 -10.08
N LEU A 22 13.99 -1.07 -8.87
CA LEU A 22 12.69 -1.67 -8.61
C LEU A 22 11.65 -0.57 -8.40
N PRO A 23 10.71 -0.38 -9.35
CA PRO A 23 9.64 0.61 -9.20
C PRO A 23 8.77 0.24 -8.03
N HIS A 24 8.48 1.21 -7.15
CA HIS A 24 7.73 0.98 -5.92
C HIS A 24 6.95 2.21 -5.48
N ALA A 25 6.00 2.01 -4.56
CA ALA A 25 5.33 3.07 -3.84
C ALA A 25 4.91 2.59 -2.44
N PHE A 26 5.05 3.45 -1.45
CA PHE A 26 4.55 3.17 -0.10
C PHE A 26 3.03 3.36 -0.06
N GLY A 27 2.36 2.47 0.65
CA GLY A 27 0.91 2.44 0.83
C GLY A 27 0.49 2.70 2.28
N GLY A 28 -0.55 2.01 2.71
CA GLY A 28 -1.00 1.91 4.09
C GLY A 28 -1.20 3.24 4.81
N ALA A 29 -0.78 3.30 6.06
CA ALA A 29 -0.91 4.50 6.90
C ALA A 29 -0.03 5.66 6.40
N LEU A 30 1.10 5.38 5.76
CA LEU A 30 1.99 6.41 5.25
C LEU A 30 1.34 7.18 4.08
N ALA A 31 0.86 6.49 3.05
CA ALA A 31 0.14 7.14 1.95
C ALA A 31 -1.13 7.84 2.44
N LEU A 32 -1.87 7.22 3.37
CA LEU A 32 -3.08 7.81 3.96
C LEU A 32 -2.78 9.16 4.64
N ALA A 33 -1.65 9.28 5.36
CA ALA A 33 -1.25 10.52 6.00
C ALA A 33 -1.06 11.68 4.98
N PHE A 34 -0.55 11.38 3.79
CA PHE A 34 -0.45 12.37 2.71
C PHE A 34 -1.80 12.68 2.04
N CYS A 35 -2.73 11.73 2.04
CA CYS A 35 -4.06 11.93 1.48
C CYS A 35 -4.97 12.75 2.41
N THR A 36 -4.82 12.58 3.73
CA THR A 36 -5.66 13.24 4.73
C THR A 36 -5.01 14.45 5.37
N ALA A 37 -3.71 14.68 5.12
CA ALA A 37 -2.87 15.63 5.85
C ALA A 37 -2.83 15.40 7.38
N GLU A 38 -3.21 14.18 7.83
CA GLU A 38 -3.21 13.79 9.23
C GLU A 38 -2.29 12.59 9.45
N PRO A 39 -1.15 12.78 10.14
CA PRO A 39 -0.25 11.69 10.48
C PRO A 39 -0.95 10.68 11.40
N ARG A 40 -0.86 9.39 11.05
CA ARG A 40 -1.29 8.30 11.93
C ARG A 40 -0.07 7.58 12.52
N VAL A 41 -0.21 7.18 13.77
CA VAL A 41 0.76 6.27 14.36
C VAL A 41 0.63 4.91 13.68
N THR A 42 1.72 4.43 13.13
CA THR A 42 1.83 3.07 12.58
C THR A 42 3.11 2.42 13.07
N ILE A 43 3.12 1.09 13.10
CA ILE A 43 4.29 0.27 13.44
C ILE A 43 4.75 -0.56 12.24
N ASP A 44 3.95 -0.60 11.18
CA ASP A 44 4.17 -1.37 9.97
C ASP A 44 4.53 -0.47 8.78
N ILE A 45 5.16 -1.07 7.79
CA ILE A 45 5.51 -0.46 6.51
C ILE A 45 4.75 -1.25 5.44
N ASP A 46 3.90 -0.56 4.67
CA ASP A 46 3.24 -1.13 3.51
C ASP A 46 3.96 -0.65 2.25
N VAL A 47 4.45 -1.56 1.41
CA VAL A 47 5.14 -1.23 0.16
C VAL A 47 4.63 -2.06 -1.00
N ASN A 48 4.22 -1.39 -2.07
CA ASN A 48 3.93 -1.99 -3.37
C ASN A 48 5.21 -1.94 -4.19
N ILE A 49 5.70 -3.08 -4.66
CA ILE A 49 6.82 -3.19 -5.58
C ILE A 49 6.24 -3.62 -6.92
N PHE A 50 6.28 -2.74 -7.91
CA PHE A 50 5.61 -2.91 -9.19
C PHE A 50 6.39 -3.85 -10.13
N VAL A 51 6.57 -5.07 -9.66
CA VAL A 51 7.29 -6.15 -10.35
C VAL A 51 6.41 -7.40 -10.30
N ASP A 52 6.35 -8.11 -11.42
CA ASP A 52 5.63 -9.38 -11.51
C ASP A 52 6.24 -10.43 -10.55
N PRO A 53 5.44 -11.27 -9.86
CA PRO A 53 5.93 -12.30 -8.94
C PRO A 53 7.00 -13.24 -9.55
N THR A 54 7.01 -13.46 -10.87
CA THR A 54 8.05 -14.24 -11.55
C THR A 54 9.45 -13.64 -11.44
N ARG A 55 9.55 -12.36 -11.08
CA ARG A 55 10.82 -11.64 -10.82
C ARG A 55 11.16 -11.54 -9.33
N LEU A 56 10.58 -12.37 -8.47
CA LEU A 56 10.78 -12.34 -7.02
C LEU A 56 12.26 -12.40 -6.62
N CYS A 57 13.10 -13.10 -7.36
CA CYS A 57 14.55 -13.13 -7.08
C CYS A 57 15.21 -11.74 -7.18
N ASP A 58 14.78 -10.91 -8.13
CA ASP A 58 15.27 -9.54 -8.27
C ASP A 58 14.81 -8.69 -7.07
N VAL A 59 13.56 -8.87 -6.66
CA VAL A 59 12.99 -8.18 -5.50
C VAL A 59 13.78 -8.51 -4.23
N ILE A 60 14.00 -9.81 -3.95
CA ILE A 60 14.75 -10.25 -2.77
C ILE A 60 16.18 -9.71 -2.77
N ALA A 61 16.83 -9.70 -3.92
CA ALA A 61 18.19 -9.15 -4.07
C ALA A 61 18.25 -7.63 -3.86
N GLY A 62 17.14 -6.92 -4.10
CA GLY A 62 17.02 -5.47 -3.92
C GLY A 62 16.57 -5.05 -2.52
N LEU A 63 16.20 -5.98 -1.63
CA LEU A 63 15.80 -5.65 -0.27
C LEU A 63 17.01 -5.23 0.59
N PRO A 64 16.83 -4.31 1.55
CA PRO A 64 17.91 -3.89 2.44
C PRO A 64 18.35 -5.01 3.37
N GLU A 65 19.63 -4.96 3.77
CA GLU A 65 20.19 -5.86 4.77
C GLU A 65 19.35 -5.82 6.08
N GLY A 66 19.09 -6.99 6.64
CA GLY A 66 18.30 -7.16 7.87
C GLY A 66 16.80 -7.37 7.64
N LEU A 67 16.29 -7.14 6.43
CA LEU A 67 14.94 -7.54 6.07
C LEU A 67 14.96 -9.01 5.59
N SER A 68 14.51 -9.92 6.46
CA SER A 68 14.59 -11.36 6.21
C SER A 68 13.38 -11.88 5.41
N VAL A 69 13.67 -12.77 4.45
CA VAL A 69 12.65 -13.47 3.65
C VAL A 69 12.79 -14.97 3.93
N ALA A 70 11.83 -15.54 4.67
CA ALA A 70 11.76 -16.98 4.91
C ALA A 70 11.19 -17.72 3.68
N ASP A 71 11.34 -19.05 3.65
CA ASP A 71 10.78 -19.85 2.56
C ASP A 71 9.27 -19.72 2.45
N THR A 72 8.56 -19.59 3.59
CA THR A 72 7.11 -19.33 3.62
C THR A 72 6.75 -18.01 2.96
N ASN A 73 7.51 -16.94 3.24
CA ASN A 73 7.29 -15.62 2.61
C ASN A 73 7.54 -15.69 1.10
N ARG A 74 8.54 -16.47 0.67
CA ARG A 74 8.81 -16.67 -0.74
C ARG A 74 7.62 -17.31 -1.45
N SER A 75 7.07 -18.39 -0.90
CA SER A 75 5.89 -19.05 -1.45
C SER A 75 4.67 -18.13 -1.50
N GLU A 76 4.41 -17.37 -0.43
CA GLU A 76 3.31 -16.39 -0.39
C GLU A 76 3.47 -15.29 -1.46
N LEU A 77 4.69 -14.77 -1.67
CA LEU A 77 4.97 -13.76 -2.68
C LEU A 77 4.85 -14.32 -4.11
N GLU A 78 5.22 -15.61 -4.32
CA GLU A 78 5.09 -16.28 -5.62
C GLU A 78 3.63 -16.60 -5.94
N ASP A 79 2.85 -17.09 -4.98
CA ASP A 79 1.50 -17.59 -5.18
C ASP A 79 0.45 -16.47 -5.09
N ASP A 80 0.55 -15.61 -4.06
CA ASP A 80 -0.45 -14.59 -3.72
C ASP A 80 0.00 -13.17 -4.08
N GLY A 81 1.27 -12.97 -4.42
CA GLY A 81 1.84 -11.65 -4.70
C GLY A 81 1.97 -10.77 -3.48
N GLN A 82 1.79 -11.29 -2.26
CA GLN A 82 1.88 -10.53 -1.03
C GLN A 82 2.41 -11.37 0.11
N SER A 83 3.20 -10.71 1.00
CA SER A 83 3.65 -11.37 2.25
C SER A 83 4.06 -10.34 3.29
N ARG A 84 3.98 -10.71 4.56
CA ARG A 84 4.51 -9.94 5.68
C ARG A 84 5.91 -10.40 6.03
N LEU A 85 6.87 -9.54 5.76
CA LEU A 85 8.26 -9.70 6.15
C LEU A 85 8.52 -9.03 7.51
N TRP A 86 9.70 -9.32 8.09
CA TRP A 86 10.09 -8.72 9.35
C TRP A 86 11.48 -8.09 9.25
N TRP A 87 11.55 -6.81 9.60
CA TRP A 87 12.81 -6.09 9.79
C TRP A 87 13.02 -5.86 11.28
N ASP A 88 13.72 -6.78 11.94
CA ASP A 88 13.72 -6.92 13.39
C ASP A 88 12.29 -7.06 13.94
N ALA A 89 11.83 -6.09 14.74
CA ALA A 89 10.47 -6.04 15.27
C ALA A 89 9.47 -5.26 14.40
N THR A 90 9.91 -4.72 13.24
CA THR A 90 9.04 -3.93 12.36
C THR A 90 8.45 -4.82 11.26
N PRO A 91 7.12 -4.95 11.17
CA PRO A 91 6.49 -5.65 10.06
C PRO A 91 6.62 -4.82 8.78
N VAL A 92 6.88 -5.49 7.66
CA VAL A 92 6.92 -4.92 6.32
C VAL A 92 6.00 -5.74 5.43
N ASP A 93 4.87 -5.17 5.07
CA ASP A 93 3.90 -5.78 4.15
C ASP A 93 4.30 -5.45 2.71
N VAL A 94 4.71 -6.47 1.97
CA VAL A 94 5.15 -6.38 0.59
C VAL A 94 4.05 -6.86 -0.33
N PHE A 95 3.75 -6.07 -1.37
CA PHE A 95 2.78 -6.38 -2.42
C PHE A 95 3.46 -6.31 -3.78
N LEU A 96 3.36 -7.38 -4.58
CA LEU A 96 3.86 -7.47 -5.94
C LEU A 96 2.75 -7.27 -6.96
N SER A 97 3.11 -7.03 -8.22
CA SER A 97 2.15 -6.81 -9.31
C SER A 97 1.52 -8.11 -9.80
N ASN A 98 0.56 -8.64 -9.06
CA ASN A 98 -0.21 -9.82 -9.42
C ASN A 98 -1.55 -9.51 -10.12
N HIS A 99 -1.85 -8.23 -10.39
CA HIS A 99 -3.08 -7.80 -11.04
C HIS A 99 -2.82 -6.58 -11.96
N PRO A 100 -3.51 -6.45 -13.12
CA PRO A 100 -3.32 -5.33 -14.06
C PRO A 100 -3.46 -3.93 -13.45
N PHE A 101 -4.25 -3.78 -12.38
CA PHE A 101 -4.42 -2.50 -11.68
C PHE A 101 -3.09 -1.96 -11.10
N HIS A 102 -2.11 -2.83 -10.78
CA HIS A 102 -0.82 -2.37 -10.29
C HIS A 102 -0.07 -1.49 -11.31
N ALA A 103 -0.22 -1.75 -12.62
CA ALA A 103 0.38 -0.91 -13.65
C ALA A 103 -0.23 0.51 -13.66
N HIS A 104 -1.54 0.63 -13.39
CA HIS A 104 -2.19 1.92 -13.20
C HIS A 104 -1.66 2.65 -11.97
N ALA A 105 -1.58 1.97 -10.84
CA ALA A 105 -1.08 2.53 -9.58
C ALA A 105 0.41 2.93 -9.69
N GLU A 106 1.22 2.17 -10.42
CA GLU A 106 2.61 2.54 -10.72
C GLU A 106 2.69 3.86 -11.49
N ALA A 107 1.88 4.01 -12.55
CA ALA A 107 1.89 5.21 -13.37
C ALA A 107 1.43 6.47 -12.61
N ASN A 108 0.51 6.30 -11.65
CA ASN A 108 -0.09 7.39 -10.88
C ASN A 108 0.62 7.70 -9.55
N ARG A 109 1.63 6.92 -9.15
CA ARG A 109 2.32 7.14 -7.88
C ARG A 109 2.81 8.56 -7.75
N ARG A 110 2.73 9.10 -6.54
CA ARG A 110 3.10 10.48 -6.22
C ARG A 110 4.45 10.52 -5.53
N SER A 111 5.27 11.50 -5.86
CA SER A 111 6.51 11.78 -5.13
C SER A 111 6.24 12.83 -4.06
N VAL A 112 6.56 12.53 -2.80
CA VAL A 112 6.30 13.41 -1.65
C VAL A 112 7.57 13.60 -0.82
N PRO A 113 7.77 14.79 -0.20
CA PRO A 113 8.92 15.01 0.69
C PRO A 113 8.74 14.20 1.98
N PHE A 114 9.74 13.39 2.35
CA PHE A 114 9.75 12.60 3.57
C PHE A 114 11.17 12.44 4.09
N ALA A 115 11.45 12.90 5.30
CA ALA A 115 12.74 12.72 5.99
C ALA A 115 13.99 13.07 5.15
N GLY A 116 13.89 14.04 4.27
CA GLY A 116 15.01 14.51 3.42
C GLY A 116 15.12 13.83 2.04
N VAL A 117 14.25 12.89 1.72
CA VAL A 117 14.15 12.25 0.39
C VAL A 117 12.81 12.54 -0.29
N GLN A 118 12.75 12.25 -1.60
CA GLN A 118 11.50 12.22 -2.35
C GLN A 118 10.97 10.79 -2.36
N LEU A 119 9.94 10.52 -1.56
CA LEU A 119 9.41 9.18 -1.35
C LEU A 119 8.23 8.92 -2.31
N PRO A 120 8.24 7.82 -3.08
CA PRO A 120 7.07 7.43 -3.88
C PRO A 120 5.97 6.87 -2.97
N VAL A 121 4.77 7.41 -3.07
CA VAL A 121 3.57 6.92 -2.37
C VAL A 121 2.44 6.66 -3.36
N LEU A 122 1.51 5.78 -3.01
CA LEU A 122 0.29 5.57 -3.79
C LEU A 122 -0.51 6.88 -3.90
N ALA A 123 -1.09 7.13 -5.07
CA ALA A 123 -2.11 8.16 -5.22
C ALA A 123 -3.34 7.82 -4.36
N CYS A 124 -4.10 8.83 -3.94
CA CYS A 124 -5.17 8.64 -2.96
C CYS A 124 -6.30 7.73 -3.48
N ASP A 125 -6.69 7.89 -4.74
CA ASP A 125 -7.70 7.02 -5.35
C ASP A 125 -7.20 5.56 -5.46
N ASP A 126 -5.92 5.35 -5.83
CA ASP A 126 -5.32 4.03 -5.93
C ASP A 126 -5.20 3.37 -4.55
N LEU A 127 -4.80 4.13 -3.52
CA LEU A 127 -4.82 3.67 -2.13
C LEU A 127 -6.23 3.23 -1.70
N ALA A 128 -7.25 4.01 -2.06
CA ALA A 128 -8.64 3.68 -1.76
C ALA A 128 -9.10 2.40 -2.47
N VAL A 129 -8.69 2.18 -3.73
CA VAL A 129 -8.95 0.92 -4.45
C VAL A 129 -8.28 -0.25 -3.73
N PHE A 130 -6.99 -0.19 -3.39
CA PHE A 130 -6.32 -1.26 -2.64
C PHE A 130 -6.98 -1.53 -1.28
N LYS A 131 -7.36 -0.49 -0.53
CA LYS A 131 -8.08 -0.64 0.74
C LYS A 131 -9.44 -1.33 0.57
N SER A 132 -10.13 -1.08 -0.54
CA SER A 132 -11.41 -1.73 -0.85
C SER A 132 -11.27 -3.24 -1.12
N PHE A 133 -10.12 -3.71 -1.61
CA PHE A 133 -9.85 -5.13 -1.74
C PHE A 133 -9.68 -5.84 -0.38
N PHE A 134 -9.13 -5.17 0.62
CA PHE A 134 -9.08 -5.71 1.99
C PHE A 134 -10.42 -5.60 2.71
N ALA A 135 -11.22 -4.57 2.41
CA ALA A 135 -12.58 -4.32 2.90
C ALA A 135 -12.72 -4.43 4.44
N ARG A 136 -11.67 -4.12 5.20
CA ARG A 136 -11.70 -4.17 6.68
C ARG A 136 -12.54 -3.02 7.23
N PRO A 137 -13.08 -3.13 8.45
CA PRO A 137 -13.82 -2.04 9.09
C PRO A 137 -13.05 -0.72 9.14
N LYS A 138 -11.75 -0.75 9.44
CA LYS A 138 -10.90 0.43 9.46
C LYS A 138 -10.76 1.08 8.08
N ASP A 139 -10.76 0.26 7.00
CA ASP A 139 -10.60 0.77 5.65
C ASP A 139 -11.84 1.55 5.20
N ALA A 140 -13.06 1.19 5.66
CA ALA A 140 -14.26 1.95 5.39
C ALA A 140 -14.20 3.36 6.02
N VAL A 141 -13.74 3.46 7.26
CA VAL A 141 -13.53 4.75 7.94
C VAL A 141 -12.48 5.60 7.21
N ASP A 142 -11.39 4.97 6.74
CA ASP A 142 -10.33 5.67 6.00
C ASP A 142 -10.88 6.24 4.68
N LEU A 143 -11.64 5.47 3.90
CA LEU A 143 -12.25 5.94 2.66
C LEU A 143 -13.26 7.07 2.92
N ALA A 144 -14.11 6.93 3.94
CA ALA A 144 -15.06 7.97 4.32
C ALA A 144 -14.35 9.28 4.69
N MET A 145 -13.24 9.21 5.44
CA MET A 145 -12.43 10.39 5.79
C MET A 145 -11.80 11.01 4.54
N MET A 146 -11.19 10.20 3.66
CA MET A 146 -10.60 10.70 2.40
C MET A 146 -11.67 11.40 1.53
N ALA A 147 -12.90 10.86 1.48
CA ALA A 147 -14.01 11.46 0.73
C ALA A 147 -14.50 12.77 1.37
N VAL A 148 -14.59 12.86 2.73
CA VAL A 148 -14.92 14.12 3.44
C VAL A 148 -13.92 15.22 3.11
N LEU A 149 -12.63 14.88 3.05
CA LEU A 149 -11.54 15.80 2.75
C LEU A 149 -11.39 16.08 1.23
N SER A 150 -12.25 15.51 0.40
CA SER A 150 -12.16 15.60 -1.07
C SER A 150 -10.81 15.13 -1.62
N ALA A 151 -10.15 14.21 -0.92
CA ALA A 151 -8.89 13.60 -1.33
C ALA A 151 -9.11 12.51 -2.39
N ILE A 152 -10.32 11.96 -2.48
CA ILE A 152 -10.74 10.96 -3.47
C ILE A 152 -12.12 11.30 -4.03
N ASP A 153 -12.39 10.81 -5.27
CA ASP A 153 -13.73 10.68 -5.82
C ASP A 153 -14.27 9.29 -5.47
N LEU A 154 -15.12 9.22 -4.45
CA LEU A 154 -15.65 7.94 -3.94
C LEU A 154 -16.46 7.17 -5.00
N ASP A 155 -17.18 7.87 -5.88
CA ASP A 155 -17.98 7.24 -6.93
C ASP A 155 -17.07 6.64 -8.02
N ALA A 156 -15.99 7.34 -8.37
CA ALA A 156 -14.98 6.82 -9.27
C ALA A 156 -14.23 5.61 -8.70
N VAL A 157 -13.86 5.65 -7.41
CA VAL A 157 -13.22 4.52 -6.70
C VAL A 157 -14.16 3.32 -6.68
N GLU A 158 -15.45 3.48 -6.30
CA GLU A 158 -16.45 2.41 -6.31
C GLU A 158 -16.63 1.81 -7.70
N SER A 159 -16.72 2.65 -8.74
CA SER A 159 -16.81 2.20 -10.13
C SER A 159 -15.59 1.37 -10.54
N THR A 160 -14.38 1.81 -10.18
CA THR A 160 -13.14 1.10 -10.47
C THR A 160 -13.12 -0.26 -9.78
N VAL A 161 -13.40 -0.31 -8.48
CA VAL A 161 -13.43 -1.57 -7.71
C VAL A 161 -14.48 -2.52 -8.25
N THR A 162 -15.67 -2.01 -8.58
CA THR A 162 -16.77 -2.81 -9.14
C THR A 162 -16.41 -3.43 -10.50
N ALA A 163 -15.64 -2.70 -11.31
CA ALA A 163 -15.16 -3.23 -12.61
C ALA A 163 -14.06 -4.30 -12.45
N LEU A 164 -13.36 -4.33 -11.32
CA LEU A 164 -12.28 -5.28 -11.03
C LEU A 164 -12.76 -6.53 -10.28
N LEU A 165 -13.97 -6.51 -9.71
CA LEU A 165 -14.56 -7.61 -8.94
C LEU A 165 -15.64 -8.33 -9.74
N ASP A 166 -15.77 -9.64 -9.52
CA ASP A 166 -16.87 -10.42 -10.04
C ASP A 166 -18.22 -9.94 -9.46
N ASP A 167 -19.33 -10.18 -10.20
CA ASP A 167 -20.66 -9.70 -9.82
C ASP A 167 -21.15 -10.24 -8.47
N ALA A 168 -20.69 -11.44 -8.07
CA ALA A 168 -21.04 -12.08 -6.80
C ALA A 168 -20.08 -11.76 -5.65
N ASP A 169 -19.07 -10.91 -5.86
CA ASP A 169 -18.06 -10.61 -4.84
C ASP A 169 -18.66 -9.79 -3.69
N GLU A 170 -18.55 -10.34 -2.47
CA GLU A 170 -19.10 -9.71 -1.25
C GLU A 170 -18.47 -8.34 -0.95
N ARG A 171 -17.27 -8.06 -1.45
CA ARG A 171 -16.59 -6.77 -1.28
C ARG A 171 -17.33 -5.61 -1.97
N ARG A 172 -18.22 -5.90 -2.90
CA ARG A 172 -19.12 -4.87 -3.48
C ARG A 172 -20.00 -4.22 -2.42
N ALA A 173 -20.40 -4.95 -1.37
CA ALA A 173 -21.18 -4.41 -0.27
C ALA A 173 -20.38 -3.48 0.66
N PHE A 174 -19.05 -3.47 0.56
CA PHE A 174 -18.17 -2.63 1.36
C PHE A 174 -18.48 -1.14 1.23
N PHE A 175 -18.82 -0.68 0.02
CA PHE A 175 -19.16 0.73 -0.23
C PHE A 175 -20.46 1.18 0.48
N THR A 176 -21.39 0.28 0.75
CA THR A 176 -22.57 0.60 1.58
C THR A 176 -22.12 1.06 2.98
N ARG A 177 -21.12 0.38 3.56
CA ARG A 177 -20.55 0.78 4.84
C ARG A 177 -19.79 2.09 4.75
N VAL A 178 -18.95 2.27 3.73
CA VAL A 178 -18.22 3.54 3.50
C VAL A 178 -19.19 4.72 3.45
N ARG A 179 -20.32 4.59 2.74
CA ARG A 179 -21.34 5.64 2.65
C ARG A 179 -22.05 5.89 3.96
N ALA A 180 -22.28 4.85 4.77
CA ALA A 180 -22.84 4.99 6.11
C ALA A 180 -21.89 5.76 7.04
N ASP A 181 -20.60 5.41 7.03
CA ASP A 181 -19.57 6.10 7.82
C ASP A 181 -19.41 7.56 7.34
N LEU A 182 -19.42 7.81 6.02
CA LEU A 182 -19.38 9.15 5.43
C LEU A 182 -20.55 10.02 5.89
N ALA A 183 -21.77 9.44 5.98
CA ALA A 183 -22.94 10.17 6.44
C ALA A 183 -22.87 10.58 7.91
N GLN A 184 -22.09 9.87 8.73
CA GLN A 184 -21.87 10.20 10.15
C GLN A 184 -20.80 11.29 10.35
N LEU A 185 -19.92 11.48 9.37
CA LEU A 185 -18.83 12.46 9.41
C LEU A 185 -19.23 13.84 8.87
N ARG A 186 -20.37 13.94 8.19
CA ARG A 186 -20.94 15.19 7.64
C ARG A 186 -21.92 15.81 8.59
#